data_7b9b6ee8af3b5fad7039da49aaea0247
#
_entry.id   7b9b6ee8af3b5fad7039da49aaea0247
#
_cell.length_a   1.000
_cell.length_b   1.000
_cell.length_c   1.000
_cell.angle_alpha   90.00
_cell.angle_beta   90.00
_cell.angle_gamma   90.00
#
_symmetry.space_group_name_H-M   'P 1'
#
loop_
_entity.id
_entity.type
_entity.pdbx_description
1 polymer ?
#
loop_
_entity_poly.entity_id
_entity_poly.type
_entity_poly.pdbx_seq_one_letter_code
_entity_poly.pdbx_strand_id
1 'polypeptide(L)'
;VQRRSFVPGAALATAAALAATLTSCTGGSGSGGGATDTKGGDTAATTQSAEPGKYRTLPEPCGLPSRNTLRRLLPPGGEESPRDAEKVYAGTADITYDTDRRVGCRWKREAPDGTRHLSLDFERVVSYDPAVSDDDKAQNVYAKKELAAELPAGTGSAKPTPTPSAKGGTGDGKPGADGDGQGTGKVTDGGKASPAPTGSPSGSPSTDPSASPGSPVAPRVLDGLADAAFLNDKLVTADSGVHRDVSIVFRSSNVIVTLTYDQWSADKAALPDSKDLQDKAQALAQELADRFND
;
A
#
# COMPACT_ATOMS: atom_id res chain seq x y z
N VAL A 1 50.77 -19.54 5.40
CA VAL A 1 51.49 -19.92 4.15
C VAL A 1 50.79 -21.15 3.59
N GLN A 2 49.88 -21.00 2.60
CA GLN A 2 49.70 -22.03 1.56
C GLN A 2 48.76 -21.41 0.50
N ARG A 3 49.39 -21.07 -0.63
CA ARG A 3 48.75 -20.70 -1.89
C ARG A 3 48.20 -21.97 -2.52
N ARG A 4 46.94 -21.99 -2.91
CA ARG A 4 46.38 -22.98 -3.83
C ARG A 4 45.99 -22.29 -5.13
N SER A 5 46.76 -22.65 -6.17
CA SER A 5 46.52 -22.31 -7.56
C SER A 5 45.28 -23.06 -8.08
N PHE A 6 44.41 -22.39 -8.78
CA PHE A 6 43.35 -23.02 -9.56
C PHE A 6 43.64 -22.84 -11.06
N VAL A 7 43.63 -23.98 -11.72
CA VAL A 7 43.85 -24.20 -13.16
C VAL A 7 42.56 -23.87 -13.91
N PRO A 8 42.59 -23.21 -15.07
CA PRO A 8 41.42 -23.03 -15.92
C PRO A 8 41.21 -24.24 -16.82
N GLY A 9 40.03 -24.86 -16.71
CA GLY A 9 39.56 -25.90 -17.62
C GLY A 9 38.70 -25.30 -18.74
N ALA A 10 39.12 -25.61 -19.98
CA ALA A 10 38.56 -25.13 -21.21
C ALA A 10 37.30 -25.87 -21.68
N ALA A 11 36.44 -25.10 -22.33
CA ALA A 11 35.59 -25.38 -23.52
C ALA A 11 34.80 -26.69 -23.64
N LEU A 12 33.53 -26.52 -23.97
CA LEU A 12 32.90 -27.18 -25.15
C LEU A 12 31.60 -26.47 -25.52
N ALA A 13 31.63 -25.86 -26.69
CA ALA A 13 30.48 -25.30 -27.39
C ALA A 13 29.67 -26.43 -28.03
N THR A 14 28.33 -26.43 -27.82
CA THR A 14 27.41 -27.15 -28.72
C THR A 14 26.30 -26.20 -29.16
N ALA A 15 26.36 -25.81 -30.40
CA ALA A 15 25.32 -25.11 -31.13
C ALA A 15 24.23 -26.13 -31.52
N ALA A 16 22.98 -25.88 -31.11
CA ALA A 16 21.81 -26.56 -31.68
C ALA A 16 20.88 -25.49 -32.27
N ALA A 17 20.88 -25.40 -33.60
CA ALA A 17 19.96 -24.63 -34.39
C ALA A 17 18.61 -25.38 -34.46
N LEU A 18 17.52 -24.78 -34.03
CA LEU A 18 16.16 -25.22 -34.28
C LEU A 18 15.42 -24.17 -35.10
N ALA A 19 15.08 -24.57 -36.32
CA ALA A 19 14.38 -23.79 -37.31
C ALA A 19 12.92 -23.53 -36.88
N ALA A 20 12.53 -22.27 -36.92
CA ALA A 20 11.14 -21.84 -36.75
C ALA A 20 10.38 -21.98 -38.09
N THR A 21 9.34 -22.77 -38.13
CA THR A 21 8.36 -22.81 -39.22
C THR A 21 7.28 -21.75 -38.97
N LEU A 22 7.36 -20.69 -39.75
CA LEU A 22 6.30 -19.71 -39.92
C LEU A 22 5.26 -20.25 -40.88
N THR A 23 4.08 -20.61 -40.40
CA THR A 23 2.88 -20.81 -41.25
C THR A 23 2.11 -19.50 -41.33
N SER A 24 2.28 -18.80 -42.45
CA SER A 24 1.43 -17.68 -42.82
C SER A 24 0.17 -18.22 -43.50
N CYS A 25 -1.00 -17.94 -42.94
CA CYS A 25 -2.28 -18.09 -43.67
C CYS A 25 -2.58 -16.80 -44.41
N THR A 26 -2.34 -16.81 -45.71
CA THR A 26 -2.77 -15.78 -46.66
C THR A 26 -4.19 -16.10 -47.05
N GLY A 27 -5.12 -15.14 -46.93
CA GLY A 27 -6.51 -15.25 -47.34
C GLY A 27 -6.64 -15.27 -48.85
N GLY A 28 -7.47 -16.16 -49.34
CA GLY A 28 -7.93 -16.23 -50.74
C GLY A 28 -9.41 -15.89 -50.83
N SER A 29 -9.73 -14.84 -51.57
CA SER A 29 -11.08 -14.53 -52.03
C SER A 29 -11.57 -15.56 -53.01
N GLY A 30 -12.78 -16.12 -52.84
CA GLY A 30 -13.46 -16.95 -53.77
C GLY A 30 -14.97 -16.93 -53.54
N SER A 31 -15.70 -16.29 -54.47
CA SER A 31 -17.16 -16.28 -54.59
C SER A 31 -17.71 -17.65 -54.91
N GLY A 32 -18.89 -17.99 -54.37
CA GLY A 32 -19.73 -19.06 -54.92
C GLY A 32 -20.71 -19.67 -53.94
N GLY A 33 -21.94 -19.34 -54.10
CA GLY A 33 -23.22 -19.64 -53.54
C GLY A 33 -23.54 -21.00 -52.93
N GLY A 34 -24.53 -20.95 -52.04
CA GLY A 34 -25.51 -22.05 -51.92
C GLY A 34 -25.67 -22.63 -50.52
N ALA A 35 -26.89 -22.42 -49.98
CA ALA A 35 -27.63 -23.26 -49.04
C ALA A 35 -27.28 -23.30 -47.55
N THR A 36 -28.13 -22.62 -46.82
CA THR A 36 -28.75 -22.93 -45.52
C THR A 36 -28.25 -24.15 -44.76
N ASP A 37 -27.67 -23.89 -43.58
CA ASP A 37 -27.95 -24.71 -42.41
C ASP A 37 -27.77 -23.86 -41.15
N THR A 38 -28.87 -23.56 -40.48
CA THR A 38 -28.98 -22.90 -39.21
C THR A 38 -28.56 -23.88 -38.13
N LYS A 39 -27.34 -23.75 -37.60
CA LYS A 39 -27.01 -24.34 -36.32
C LYS A 39 -26.33 -23.27 -35.44
N GLY A 40 -26.98 -23.08 -34.29
CA GLY A 40 -26.68 -22.05 -33.32
C GLY A 40 -25.19 -21.79 -33.14
N GLY A 41 -24.79 -20.58 -33.45
CA GLY A 41 -23.51 -20.03 -33.03
C GLY A 41 -23.58 -19.77 -31.56
N ASP A 42 -22.91 -20.58 -30.78
CA ASP A 42 -22.40 -20.15 -29.46
C ASP A 42 -21.57 -18.90 -29.72
N THR A 43 -22.17 -17.74 -29.49
CA THR A 43 -21.42 -16.52 -29.18
C THR A 43 -20.70 -16.81 -27.87
N ALA A 44 -19.53 -17.43 -27.93
CA ALA A 44 -18.57 -17.36 -26.89
C ALA A 44 -18.37 -15.85 -26.61
N ALA A 45 -19.07 -15.34 -25.62
CA ALA A 45 -18.79 -14.05 -25.06
C ALA A 45 -17.33 -14.14 -24.63
N THR A 46 -16.45 -13.56 -25.42
CA THR A 46 -15.08 -13.30 -25.01
C THR A 46 -15.21 -12.41 -23.78
N THR A 47 -15.15 -13.01 -22.61
CA THR A 47 -15.01 -12.31 -21.34
C THR A 47 -13.71 -11.55 -21.48
N GLN A 48 -13.83 -10.26 -21.78
CA GLN A 48 -12.69 -9.37 -21.88
C GLN A 48 -12.04 -9.36 -20.51
N SER A 49 -10.85 -9.93 -20.42
CA SER A 49 -10.07 -9.91 -19.18
C SER A 49 -9.82 -8.47 -18.78
N ALA A 50 -9.97 -8.17 -17.50
CA ALA A 50 -9.68 -6.85 -16.96
C ALA A 50 -8.23 -6.43 -17.25
N GLU A 51 -8.00 -5.13 -17.40
CA GLU A 51 -6.69 -4.61 -17.76
C GLU A 51 -5.65 -4.84 -16.66
N PRO A 52 -4.42 -5.22 -17.02
CA PRO A 52 -3.32 -5.28 -16.06
C PRO A 52 -2.92 -3.86 -15.65
N GLY A 53 -2.43 -3.70 -14.42
CA GLY A 53 -1.99 -2.43 -13.89
C GLY A 53 -0.79 -1.82 -14.65
N LYS A 54 -0.60 -0.51 -14.48
CA LYS A 54 0.47 0.29 -15.11
C LYS A 54 1.85 -0.28 -14.79
N TYR A 55 2.08 -0.65 -13.53
CA TYR A 55 3.40 -1.10 -13.06
C TYR A 55 3.50 -2.63 -13.10
N ARG A 56 4.54 -3.11 -13.78
CA ARG A 56 4.86 -4.54 -13.89
C ARG A 56 5.99 -4.96 -12.96
N THR A 57 6.84 -4.02 -12.58
CA THR A 57 7.97 -4.18 -11.68
C THR A 57 7.97 -3.05 -10.67
N LEU A 58 8.65 -3.26 -9.54
CA LEU A 58 8.87 -2.22 -8.53
C LEU A 58 10.27 -1.63 -8.68
N PRO A 59 10.43 -0.31 -8.49
CA PRO A 59 11.75 0.30 -8.44
C PRO A 59 12.49 -0.08 -7.16
N GLU A 60 13.82 0.03 -7.17
CA GLU A 60 14.66 -0.22 -5.99
C GLU A 60 14.48 0.92 -4.95
N PRO A 61 13.96 0.63 -3.75
CA PRO A 61 13.51 1.68 -2.82
C PRO A 61 14.65 2.45 -2.14
N CYS A 62 15.82 1.84 -1.94
CA CYS A 62 16.94 2.51 -1.25
C CYS A 62 17.57 3.63 -2.10
N GLY A 63 17.50 3.51 -3.42
CA GLY A 63 18.06 4.50 -4.35
C GLY A 63 17.09 5.61 -4.77
N LEU A 64 15.80 5.48 -4.45
CA LEU A 64 14.80 6.45 -4.87
C LEU A 64 14.91 7.80 -4.15
N PRO A 65 15.01 7.88 -2.83
CA PRO A 65 15.14 9.17 -2.16
C PRO A 65 16.43 9.88 -2.54
N SER A 66 16.34 11.17 -2.87
CA SER A 66 17.55 11.96 -3.14
C SER A 66 18.42 12.07 -1.88
N ARG A 67 19.74 12.13 -2.07
CA ARG A 67 20.68 12.34 -0.97
C ARG A 67 20.40 13.62 -0.18
N ASN A 68 19.92 14.66 -0.85
CA ASN A 68 19.54 15.91 -0.20
C ASN A 68 18.32 15.73 0.72
N THR A 69 17.33 14.97 0.28
CA THR A 69 16.15 14.66 1.08
C THR A 69 16.52 13.77 2.27
N LEU A 70 17.34 12.73 2.06
CA LEU A 70 17.84 11.89 3.16
C LEU A 70 18.61 12.68 4.21
N ARG A 71 19.43 13.66 3.81
CA ARG A 71 20.14 14.53 4.76
C ARG A 71 19.22 15.42 5.57
N ARG A 72 18.10 15.85 5.01
CA ARG A 72 17.09 16.62 5.75
C ARG A 72 16.30 15.76 6.75
N LEU A 73 15.95 14.54 6.36
CA LEU A 73 15.25 13.60 7.22
C LEU A 73 16.17 13.04 8.33
N LEU A 74 17.38 12.71 7.96
CA LEU A 74 18.37 12.04 8.80
C LEU A 74 19.63 12.92 8.92
N PRO A 75 19.54 14.08 9.60
CA PRO A 75 20.68 14.99 9.74
C PRO A 75 21.85 14.28 10.43
N PRO A 76 23.09 14.59 10.06
CA PRO A 76 24.25 13.99 10.72
C PRO A 76 24.24 14.27 12.22
N GLY A 77 24.55 13.25 13.01
CA GLY A 77 24.65 13.35 14.46
C GLY A 77 26.08 13.57 14.88
N GLY A 78 26.38 14.73 15.46
CA GLY A 78 27.69 15.00 16.10
C GLY A 78 28.90 14.87 15.17
N GLU A 79 29.99 14.31 15.70
CA GLU A 79 31.29 14.10 15.00
C GLU A 79 31.32 12.80 14.19
N GLU A 80 30.37 12.64 13.27
CA GLU A 80 30.35 11.48 12.41
C GLU A 80 31.29 11.61 11.22
N SER A 81 32.01 10.53 10.87
CA SER A 81 32.85 10.56 9.67
C SER A 81 32.00 10.62 8.39
N PRO A 82 32.48 11.26 7.30
CA PRO A 82 31.75 11.26 6.03
C PRO A 82 31.42 9.87 5.49
N ARG A 83 32.25 8.86 5.79
CA ARG A 83 32.03 7.47 5.39
C ARG A 83 30.87 6.82 6.15
N ASP A 84 30.73 7.12 7.45
CA ASP A 84 29.68 6.54 8.25
C ASP A 84 28.33 7.22 7.95
N ALA A 85 28.34 8.54 7.71
CA ALA A 85 27.18 9.24 7.19
C ALA A 85 26.70 8.66 5.85
N GLU A 86 27.63 8.32 4.95
CA GLU A 86 27.27 7.73 3.67
C GLU A 86 26.65 6.33 3.80
N LYS A 87 27.09 5.51 4.76
CA LYS A 87 26.49 4.21 5.05
C LYS A 87 25.03 4.35 5.51
N VAL A 88 24.77 5.34 6.38
CA VAL A 88 23.39 5.61 6.82
C VAL A 88 22.51 5.97 5.63
N TYR A 89 22.96 6.84 4.75
CA TYR A 89 22.16 7.25 3.58
C TYR A 89 22.03 6.15 2.50
N ALA A 90 22.87 5.12 2.52
CA ALA A 90 22.69 3.97 1.65
C ALA A 90 21.42 3.18 1.98
N GLY A 91 21.03 3.17 3.26
CA GLY A 91 19.90 2.38 3.74
C GLY A 91 20.20 0.88 3.79
N THR A 92 19.20 0.14 4.21
CA THR A 92 19.23 -1.32 4.26
C THR A 92 17.96 -1.84 3.60
N ALA A 93 18.12 -2.59 2.52
CA ALA A 93 17.00 -3.21 1.84
C ALA A 93 16.32 -4.26 2.73
N ASP A 94 15.01 -4.31 2.68
CA ASP A 94 14.23 -5.33 3.37
C ASP A 94 14.33 -6.66 2.64
N ILE A 95 14.44 -7.74 3.43
CA ILE A 95 14.41 -9.09 2.88
C ILE A 95 12.95 -9.46 2.64
N THR A 96 12.58 -9.65 1.37
CA THR A 96 11.24 -10.09 0.96
C THR A 96 11.32 -11.36 0.14
N TYR A 97 10.27 -12.19 0.21
CA TYR A 97 10.21 -13.43 -0.58
C TYR A 97 9.85 -13.20 -2.04
N ASP A 98 9.16 -12.10 -2.33
CA ASP A 98 8.66 -11.75 -3.67
C ASP A 98 9.00 -10.29 -3.97
N THR A 99 10.17 -10.08 -4.53
CA THR A 99 10.67 -8.73 -4.90
C THR A 99 9.91 -8.11 -6.07
N ASP A 100 9.18 -8.92 -6.84
CA ASP A 100 8.31 -8.39 -7.90
C ASP A 100 7.04 -7.75 -7.34
N ARG A 101 6.68 -8.10 -6.10
CA ARG A 101 5.44 -7.63 -5.46
C ARG A 101 5.66 -6.71 -4.29
N ARG A 102 6.75 -6.88 -3.57
CA ARG A 102 7.04 -6.06 -2.41
C ARG A 102 8.52 -5.86 -2.24
N VAL A 103 8.93 -4.60 -2.12
CA VAL A 103 10.29 -4.20 -1.81
C VAL A 103 10.26 -3.09 -0.77
N GLY A 104 11.28 -3.06 0.08
CA GLY A 104 11.37 -2.05 1.13
C GLY A 104 12.81 -1.63 1.39
N CYS A 105 12.95 -0.48 2.04
CA CYS A 105 14.23 0.02 2.51
C CYS A 105 14.07 0.74 3.84
N ARG A 106 15.05 0.59 4.70
CA ARG A 106 15.07 1.22 6.03
C ARG A 106 16.37 1.99 6.24
N TRP A 107 16.23 3.12 6.91
CA TRP A 107 17.33 3.96 7.37
C TRP A 107 17.18 4.23 8.86
N LYS A 108 18.28 4.26 9.57
CA LYS A 108 18.31 4.59 10.99
C LYS A 108 19.42 5.61 11.23
N ARG A 109 19.11 6.64 12.01
CA ARG A 109 20.03 7.66 12.47
C ARG A 109 19.90 7.87 13.97
N GLU A 110 21.00 7.66 14.69
CA GLU A 110 21.10 8.03 16.09
C GLU A 110 21.71 9.43 16.20
N ALA A 111 21.10 10.29 17.00
CA ALA A 111 21.54 11.66 17.25
C ALA A 111 21.32 12.01 18.73
N PRO A 112 21.98 13.06 19.24
CA PRO A 112 21.82 13.46 20.66
C PRO A 112 20.37 13.80 21.05
N ASP A 113 19.56 14.27 20.09
CA ASP A 113 18.15 14.62 20.27
C ASP A 113 17.20 13.43 20.07
N GLY A 114 17.75 12.24 19.87
CA GLY A 114 16.98 11.01 19.72
C GLY A 114 17.36 10.20 18.49
N THR A 115 16.64 9.11 18.28
CA THR A 115 16.82 8.22 17.12
C THR A 115 15.74 8.48 16.11
N ARG A 116 16.13 8.60 14.82
CA ARG A 116 15.20 8.72 13.69
C ARG A 116 15.25 7.46 12.86
N HIS A 117 14.07 6.99 12.46
CA HIS A 117 13.93 5.91 11.51
C HIS A 117 13.12 6.39 10.32
N LEU A 118 13.50 5.93 9.15
CA LEU A 118 12.77 6.10 7.91
C LEU A 118 12.60 4.74 7.30
N SER A 119 11.38 4.39 6.90
CA SER A 119 11.11 3.18 6.12
C SER A 119 10.26 3.50 4.90
N LEU A 120 10.57 2.83 3.82
CA LEU A 120 9.78 2.81 2.59
C LEU A 120 9.39 1.37 2.30
N ASP A 121 8.15 1.17 1.93
CA ASP A 121 7.60 -0.11 1.50
C ASP A 121 6.75 0.10 0.25
N PHE A 122 7.07 -0.63 -0.81
CA PHE A 122 6.35 -0.61 -2.08
C PHE A 122 5.67 -1.95 -2.28
N GLU A 123 4.36 -1.93 -2.46
CA GLU A 123 3.52 -3.09 -2.68
C GLU A 123 2.85 -2.98 -4.05
N ARG A 124 3.23 -3.85 -4.99
CA ARG A 124 2.55 -4.00 -6.28
C ARG A 124 1.41 -4.98 -6.14
N VAL A 125 0.20 -4.48 -6.33
CA VAL A 125 -1.01 -5.29 -6.27
C VAL A 125 -1.28 -5.90 -7.64
N VAL A 126 -1.60 -7.19 -7.64
CA VAL A 126 -2.00 -7.96 -8.82
C VAL A 126 -3.32 -8.65 -8.51
N SER A 127 -4.27 -8.54 -9.41
CA SER A 127 -5.52 -9.29 -9.35
C SER A 127 -5.35 -10.67 -9.96
N TYR A 128 -5.92 -11.67 -9.32
CA TYR A 128 -6.05 -13.03 -9.88
C TYR A 128 -7.46 -13.29 -10.43
N ASP A 129 -8.35 -12.33 -10.24
CA ASP A 129 -9.70 -12.38 -10.76
C ASP A 129 -9.72 -11.70 -12.13
N PRO A 130 -10.03 -12.44 -13.22
CA PRO A 130 -10.06 -11.86 -14.56
C PRO A 130 -11.13 -10.78 -14.74
N ALA A 131 -12.08 -10.66 -13.83
CA ALA A 131 -13.12 -9.62 -13.84
C ALA A 131 -12.73 -8.35 -13.08
N VAL A 132 -11.60 -8.35 -12.36
CA VAL A 132 -11.14 -7.25 -11.50
C VAL A 132 -9.77 -6.80 -11.98
N SER A 133 -9.62 -5.52 -12.31
CA SER A 133 -8.33 -4.95 -12.70
C SER A 133 -7.35 -4.90 -11.52
N ASP A 134 -6.05 -4.83 -11.82
CA ASP A 134 -5.02 -4.62 -10.80
C ASP A 134 -5.24 -3.32 -10.04
N ASP A 135 -5.72 -2.27 -10.73
CA ASP A 135 -6.01 -0.96 -10.13
C ASP A 135 -7.19 -1.01 -9.17
N ASP A 136 -8.30 -1.66 -9.54
CA ASP A 136 -9.45 -1.86 -8.64
C ASP A 136 -9.04 -2.69 -7.41
N LYS A 137 -8.21 -3.69 -7.62
CA LYS A 137 -7.66 -4.48 -6.53
C LYS A 137 -6.80 -3.64 -5.60
N ALA A 138 -5.93 -2.78 -6.15
CA ALA A 138 -5.08 -1.87 -5.39
C ALA A 138 -5.92 -0.85 -4.61
N GLN A 139 -6.98 -0.30 -5.22
CA GLN A 139 -7.91 0.59 -4.53
C GLN A 139 -8.56 -0.10 -3.32
N ASN A 140 -8.96 -1.37 -3.46
CA ASN A 140 -9.52 -2.14 -2.34
C ASN A 140 -8.50 -2.39 -1.21
N VAL A 141 -7.22 -2.62 -1.55
CA VAL A 141 -6.14 -2.77 -0.57
C VAL A 141 -5.88 -1.45 0.14
N TYR A 142 -5.82 -0.35 -0.62
CA TYR A 142 -5.64 1.00 -0.09
C TYR A 142 -6.77 1.40 0.87
N ALA A 143 -8.04 1.16 0.49
CA ALA A 143 -9.20 1.45 1.35
C ALA A 143 -9.14 0.71 2.70
N LYS A 144 -8.56 -0.51 2.74
CA LYS A 144 -8.32 -1.21 4.01
C LYS A 144 -7.27 -0.51 4.87
N LYS A 145 -6.25 0.09 4.25
CA LYS A 145 -5.23 0.88 4.96
C LYS A 145 -5.83 2.18 5.52
N GLU A 146 -6.73 2.84 4.77
CA GLU A 146 -7.49 4.00 5.25
C GLU A 146 -8.34 3.66 6.49
N LEU A 147 -9.07 2.55 6.45
CA LEU A 147 -9.87 2.07 7.59
C LEU A 147 -8.99 1.76 8.81
N ALA A 148 -7.84 1.13 8.60
CA ALA A 148 -6.90 0.82 9.69
C ALA A 148 -6.23 2.07 10.29
N ALA A 149 -6.15 3.15 9.52
CA ALA A 149 -5.66 4.46 9.97
C ALA A 149 -6.75 5.30 10.66
N GLU A 150 -8.00 4.81 10.69
CA GLU A 150 -9.14 5.50 11.32
C GLU A 150 -9.42 6.90 10.74
N LEU A 151 -9.29 7.04 9.40
CA LEU A 151 -9.61 8.30 8.75
C LEU A 151 -11.07 8.70 9.03
N PRO A 152 -11.33 10.02 9.23
CA PRO A 152 -12.69 10.51 9.42
C PRO A 152 -13.61 10.10 8.27
N ALA A 153 -14.82 9.64 8.60
CA ALA A 153 -15.78 9.22 7.59
C ALA A 153 -16.11 10.37 6.62
N GLY A 154 -16.08 10.09 5.33
CA GLY A 154 -16.34 11.06 4.27
C GLY A 154 -15.09 11.74 3.68
N THR A 155 -13.88 11.48 4.21
CA THR A 155 -12.62 11.99 3.68
C THR A 155 -11.82 10.94 2.90
N GLY A 156 -12.19 9.65 3.02
CA GLY A 156 -11.51 8.56 2.31
C GLY A 156 -11.85 8.50 0.82
N SER A 157 -11.08 7.72 0.09
CA SER A 157 -11.32 7.45 -1.33
C SER A 157 -12.74 6.92 -1.55
N ALA A 158 -13.45 7.46 -2.54
CA ALA A 158 -14.79 7.01 -2.87
C ALA A 158 -14.80 5.48 -3.03
N LYS A 159 -15.73 4.82 -2.32
CA LYS A 159 -15.97 3.38 -2.45
C LYS A 159 -16.13 3.06 -3.94
N PRO A 160 -15.41 2.07 -4.49
CA PRO A 160 -15.64 1.66 -5.86
C PRO A 160 -17.09 1.28 -6.02
N THR A 161 -17.82 2.02 -6.85
CA THR A 161 -19.17 1.66 -7.24
C THR A 161 -19.03 0.44 -8.14
N PRO A 162 -19.59 -0.72 -7.78
CA PRO A 162 -19.60 -1.84 -8.72
C PRO A 162 -20.38 -1.38 -9.95
N THR A 163 -19.73 -1.34 -11.09
CA THR A 163 -20.39 -1.12 -12.39
C THR A 163 -21.44 -2.20 -12.53
N PRO A 164 -22.76 -1.87 -12.62
CA PRO A 164 -23.77 -2.88 -12.78
C PRO A 164 -23.60 -3.48 -14.19
N SER A 165 -23.14 -4.73 -14.25
CA SER A 165 -23.30 -5.53 -15.46
C SER A 165 -24.76 -5.52 -15.85
N ALA A 166 -25.07 -4.91 -16.99
CA ALA A 166 -26.39 -4.85 -17.56
C ALA A 166 -26.88 -6.29 -17.83
N LYS A 167 -27.68 -6.81 -16.92
CA LYS A 167 -28.47 -8.01 -17.14
C LYS A 167 -29.86 -7.57 -17.60
N GLY A 168 -30.05 -7.55 -18.89
CA GLY A 168 -31.40 -7.45 -19.47
C GLY A 168 -32.23 -8.68 -19.10
N GLY A 169 -33.40 -8.44 -18.57
CA GLY A 169 -34.36 -9.48 -18.24
C GLY A 169 -35.71 -8.83 -17.96
N THR A 170 -36.52 -8.70 -19.00
CA THR A 170 -37.97 -8.40 -18.96
C THR A 170 -38.69 -9.48 -18.19
N GLY A 171 -39.57 -9.09 -17.27
CA GLY A 171 -40.47 -10.01 -16.58
C GLY A 171 -41.51 -9.23 -15.77
N ASP A 172 -42.70 -9.08 -16.40
CA ASP A 172 -43.92 -8.56 -15.81
C ASP A 172 -44.38 -9.35 -14.58
N GLY A 173 -44.99 -8.66 -13.59
CA GLY A 173 -45.69 -9.31 -12.49
C GLY A 173 -46.16 -8.31 -11.44
N LYS A 174 -47.44 -7.99 -11.51
CA LYS A 174 -48.27 -7.06 -10.76
C LYS A 174 -48.56 -7.50 -9.29
N PRO A 175 -49.09 -6.63 -8.43
CA PRO A 175 -48.86 -6.54 -6.98
C PRO A 175 -49.92 -7.28 -6.14
N GLY A 176 -49.59 -7.54 -4.89
CA GLY A 176 -50.52 -8.02 -3.86
C GLY A 176 -50.25 -7.32 -2.53
N ALA A 177 -51.30 -6.80 -1.97
CA ALA A 177 -51.36 -5.91 -0.81
C ALA A 177 -51.50 -6.70 0.50
N ASP A 178 -51.35 -5.93 1.60
CA ASP A 178 -51.92 -6.04 2.94
C ASP A 178 -51.28 -6.98 3.97
N GLY A 179 -51.07 -6.41 5.17
CA GLY A 179 -50.85 -7.13 6.41
C GLY A 179 -50.24 -6.32 7.56
N ASP A 180 -51.11 -5.54 8.26
CA ASP A 180 -50.89 -4.91 9.56
C ASP A 180 -50.40 -5.90 10.63
N GLY A 181 -49.59 -5.40 11.58
CA GLY A 181 -49.19 -6.17 12.73
C GLY A 181 -48.48 -5.35 13.80
N GLN A 182 -49.23 -4.54 14.53
CA GLN A 182 -48.86 -3.79 15.73
C GLN A 182 -48.65 -4.73 16.91
N GLY A 183 -47.55 -4.58 17.66
CA GLY A 183 -47.28 -5.33 18.87
C GLY A 183 -46.36 -4.62 19.84
N THR A 184 -46.95 -3.82 20.69
CA THR A 184 -46.40 -3.20 21.91
C THR A 184 -46.06 -4.25 22.97
N GLY A 185 -44.90 -4.11 23.64
CA GLY A 185 -44.51 -4.91 24.79
C GLY A 185 -43.42 -4.28 25.62
N LYS A 186 -43.82 -3.45 26.56
CA LYS A 186 -43.07 -2.88 27.68
C LYS A 186 -43.09 -3.90 28.82
N VAL A 187 -41.92 -4.26 29.41
CA VAL A 187 -41.82 -4.58 30.85
C VAL A 187 -40.40 -4.32 31.39
N THR A 188 -40.40 -3.70 32.49
CA THR A 188 -39.48 -3.21 33.48
C THR A 188 -38.74 -4.30 34.27
N ASP A 189 -37.61 -3.88 34.81
CA ASP A 189 -37.15 -4.00 36.22
C ASP A 189 -36.24 -5.14 36.64
N GLY A 190 -35.20 -4.77 37.44
CA GLY A 190 -34.67 -5.61 38.51
C GLY A 190 -33.16 -5.92 38.47
N GLY A 191 -32.30 -5.03 38.87
CA GLY A 191 -31.41 -4.96 40.02
C GLY A 191 -30.49 -6.15 40.33
N LYS A 192 -29.22 -5.92 40.43
CA LYS A 192 -28.44 -6.04 41.69
C LYS A 192 -26.93 -6.10 41.42
N ALA A 193 -26.23 -5.34 42.26
CA ALA A 193 -24.80 -5.07 42.26
C ALA A 193 -23.91 -6.23 42.65
N SER A 194 -22.65 -6.15 42.13
CA SER A 194 -21.32 -6.37 42.76
C SER A 194 -20.87 -7.81 43.11
N PRO A 195 -19.58 -8.10 43.20
CA PRO A 195 -18.42 -7.25 43.25
C PRO A 195 -17.25 -7.61 42.27
N ALA A 196 -16.30 -6.70 42.16
CA ALA A 196 -15.03 -6.82 41.46
C ALA A 196 -14.07 -7.86 42.07
N PRO A 197 -13.10 -8.34 41.32
CA PRO A 197 -11.78 -8.60 41.86
C PRO A 197 -10.76 -7.62 41.28
N THR A 198 -10.07 -6.98 42.18
CA THR A 198 -8.78 -6.33 42.10
C THR A 198 -7.75 -7.21 41.44
N GLY A 199 -6.94 -6.62 40.52
CA GLY A 199 -5.64 -7.20 40.27
C GLY A 199 -5.05 -6.96 38.91
N SER A 200 -4.07 -6.11 38.89
CA SER A 200 -2.83 -6.08 38.14
C SER A 200 -2.66 -4.94 37.13
N PRO A 201 -1.55 -4.22 37.27
CA PRO A 201 -1.21 -3.13 36.37
C PRO A 201 -0.50 -3.72 35.16
N SER A 202 -1.22 -3.90 34.07
CA SER A 202 -0.60 -4.01 32.78
C SER A 202 -0.53 -2.61 32.21
N GLY A 203 0.66 -2.02 32.23
CA GLY A 203 0.92 -0.72 31.61
C GLY A 203 0.72 -0.82 30.10
N SER A 204 -0.50 -0.58 29.66
CA SER A 204 -0.76 -0.30 28.26
C SER A 204 -0.10 1.02 27.90
N PRO A 205 0.65 1.13 26.79
CA PRO A 205 1.13 2.40 26.31
C PRO A 205 -0.08 3.32 26.10
N SER A 206 -0.07 4.47 26.78
CA SER A 206 -1.09 5.50 26.52
C SER A 206 -0.84 6.07 25.13
N THR A 207 -1.55 5.57 24.16
CA THR A 207 -1.80 6.28 22.91
C THR A 207 -2.70 7.46 23.29
N ASP A 208 -2.32 8.67 22.92
CA ASP A 208 -3.18 9.86 23.09
C ASP A 208 -4.38 9.74 22.14
N PRO A 209 -5.60 9.39 22.64
CA PRO A 209 -6.70 8.97 21.76
C PRO A 209 -7.59 10.12 21.30
N SER A 210 -7.15 11.36 21.42
CA SER A 210 -8.04 12.51 21.21
C SER A 210 -7.45 13.57 20.30
N ALA A 211 -7.07 13.18 19.07
CA ALA A 211 -7.02 14.19 18.02
C ALA A 211 -8.47 14.41 17.54
N SER A 212 -9.08 15.53 17.95
CA SER A 212 -10.37 15.96 17.40
C SER A 212 -10.28 16.03 15.87
N PRO A 213 -11.33 15.66 15.11
CA PRO A 213 -11.37 15.86 13.66
C PRO A 213 -11.00 17.31 13.30
N GLY A 214 -10.02 17.49 12.42
CA GLY A 214 -9.47 18.80 12.08
C GLY A 214 -8.22 19.20 12.87
N SER A 215 -7.78 18.43 13.87
CA SER A 215 -6.46 18.62 14.49
C SER A 215 -5.35 18.33 13.48
N PRO A 216 -4.24 19.09 13.45
CA PRO A 216 -3.10 18.83 12.56
C PRO A 216 -2.43 17.47 12.79
N VAL A 217 -2.71 16.81 13.90
CA VAL A 217 -2.24 15.44 14.21
C VAL A 217 -3.29 14.37 13.92
N ALA A 218 -4.53 14.73 13.56
CA ALA A 218 -5.54 13.75 13.17
C ALA A 218 -5.19 13.09 11.83
N PRO A 219 -5.53 11.80 11.64
CA PRO A 219 -5.43 11.16 10.34
C PRO A 219 -6.23 11.93 9.29
N ARG A 220 -5.64 12.20 8.14
CA ARG A 220 -6.26 13.00 7.09
C ARG A 220 -5.82 12.59 5.69
N VAL A 221 -6.69 12.83 4.72
CA VAL A 221 -6.37 12.74 3.30
C VAL A 221 -5.38 13.83 2.91
N LEU A 222 -4.46 13.50 2.01
CA LEU A 222 -3.54 14.42 1.37
C LEU A 222 -3.98 14.62 -0.09
N ASP A 223 -4.37 15.85 -0.44
CA ASP A 223 -4.75 16.18 -1.80
C ASP A 223 -3.51 16.42 -2.67
N GLY A 224 -3.60 16.07 -3.95
CA GLY A 224 -2.55 16.34 -4.93
C GLY A 224 -1.31 15.44 -4.83
N LEU A 225 -1.39 14.36 -4.07
CA LEU A 225 -0.32 13.36 -3.97
C LEU A 225 -0.78 12.04 -4.61
N ALA A 226 -0.24 11.72 -5.79
CA ALA A 226 -0.58 10.55 -6.59
C ALA A 226 -2.11 10.39 -6.83
N ASP A 227 -2.64 9.18 -6.95
CA ASP A 227 -4.08 8.94 -7.19
C ASP A 227 -4.91 9.07 -5.91
N ALA A 228 -4.34 8.71 -4.77
CA ALA A 228 -4.94 8.84 -3.45
C ALA A 228 -3.84 8.77 -2.39
N ALA A 229 -3.96 9.57 -1.34
CA ALA A 229 -3.00 9.57 -0.25
C ALA A 229 -3.63 9.97 1.08
N PHE A 230 -3.08 9.45 2.17
CA PHE A 230 -3.41 9.91 3.51
C PHE A 230 -2.17 9.97 4.40
N LEU A 231 -2.27 10.79 5.45
CA LEU A 231 -1.27 10.94 6.50
C LEU A 231 -1.89 10.53 7.83
N ASN A 232 -1.10 9.84 8.64
CA ASN A 232 -1.40 9.50 10.02
C ASN A 232 -0.23 9.91 10.90
N ASP A 233 -0.49 10.61 12.01
CA ASP A 233 0.52 11.08 12.97
C ASP A 233 0.13 10.56 14.35
N LYS A 234 0.99 9.74 14.93
CA LYS A 234 0.77 9.14 16.25
C LYS A 234 1.89 9.50 17.20
N LEU A 235 1.53 10.04 18.37
CA LEU A 235 2.45 10.21 19.49
C LEU A 235 2.23 9.07 20.48
N VAL A 236 3.28 8.36 20.82
CA VAL A 236 3.25 7.27 21.80
C VAL A 236 4.19 7.58 22.94
N THR A 237 3.67 7.55 24.17
CA THR A 237 4.45 7.72 25.39
C THR A 237 4.52 6.39 26.12
N ALA A 238 5.73 5.94 26.41
CA ALA A 238 6.01 4.71 27.16
C ALA A 238 6.98 5.01 28.31
N ASP A 239 7.24 4.00 29.14
CA ASP A 239 8.22 4.15 30.22
C ASP A 239 9.63 4.41 29.72
N SER A 240 9.98 3.87 28.57
CA SER A 240 11.29 4.02 27.92
C SER A 240 11.50 5.35 27.21
N GLY A 241 10.47 6.18 27.06
CA GLY A 241 10.57 7.45 26.34
C GLY A 241 9.30 7.80 25.58
N VAL A 242 9.43 8.72 24.66
CA VAL A 242 8.36 9.18 23.76
C VAL A 242 8.78 8.98 22.30
N HIS A 243 7.87 8.55 21.47
CA HIS A 243 8.11 8.52 20.04
C HIS A 243 6.92 9.05 19.25
N ARG A 244 7.20 9.71 18.17
CA ARG A 244 6.21 10.16 17.19
C ARG A 244 6.44 9.46 15.89
N ASP A 245 5.37 8.92 15.35
CA ASP A 245 5.33 8.14 14.13
C ASP A 245 4.43 8.84 13.11
N VAL A 246 5.04 9.33 12.02
CA VAL A 246 4.33 9.93 10.89
C VAL A 246 4.37 8.95 9.74
N SER A 247 3.19 8.48 9.35
CA SER A 247 3.01 7.54 8.25
C SER A 247 2.23 8.20 7.11
N ILE A 248 2.74 8.09 5.89
CA ILE A 248 2.05 8.50 4.67
C ILE A 248 1.88 7.26 3.80
N VAL A 249 0.65 7.02 3.40
CA VAL A 249 0.32 5.96 2.44
C VAL A 249 -0.26 6.62 1.20
N PHE A 250 0.29 6.30 0.05
CA PHE A 250 -0.30 6.75 -1.21
C PHE A 250 -0.37 5.61 -2.24
N ARG A 251 -1.30 5.75 -3.17
CA ARG A 251 -1.51 4.81 -4.27
C ARG A 251 -1.20 5.50 -5.59
N SER A 252 -0.45 4.83 -6.46
CA SER A 252 -0.25 5.19 -7.85
C SER A 252 -0.56 3.96 -8.70
N SER A 253 -1.70 4.00 -9.42
CA SER A 253 -2.23 2.86 -10.18
C SER A 253 -2.29 1.59 -9.30
N ASN A 254 -1.62 0.52 -9.68
CA ASN A 254 -1.57 -0.74 -8.95
C ASN A 254 -0.42 -0.84 -7.92
N VAL A 255 0.24 0.26 -7.58
CA VAL A 255 1.28 0.29 -6.54
C VAL A 255 0.82 1.09 -5.33
N ILE A 256 1.03 0.55 -4.14
CA ILE A 256 0.83 1.22 -2.86
C ILE A 256 2.19 1.46 -2.23
N VAL A 257 2.44 2.71 -1.90
CA VAL A 257 3.64 3.13 -1.18
C VAL A 257 3.27 3.46 0.25
N THR A 258 4.01 2.88 1.19
CA THR A 258 3.93 3.22 2.60
C THR A 258 5.27 3.81 3.03
N LEU A 259 5.24 5.05 3.45
CA LEU A 259 6.38 5.78 4.02
C LEU A 259 6.10 5.95 5.51
N THR A 260 7.06 5.55 6.36
CA THR A 260 7.01 5.82 7.80
C THR A 260 8.26 6.58 8.19
N TYR A 261 8.08 7.71 8.88
CA TYR A 261 9.17 8.51 9.42
C TYR A 261 8.90 8.78 10.89
N ASP A 262 9.74 8.24 11.77
CA ASP A 262 9.59 8.36 13.21
C ASP A 262 10.82 8.97 13.89
N GLN A 263 10.57 9.59 15.01
CA GLN A 263 11.59 10.06 15.94
C GLN A 263 11.27 9.57 17.35
N TRP A 264 12.25 8.93 17.97
CA TRP A 264 12.18 8.46 19.33
C TRP A 264 13.12 9.30 20.22
N SER A 265 12.65 9.70 21.41
CA SER A 265 13.42 10.37 22.45
C SER A 265 13.30 9.62 23.77
N ALA A 266 14.43 9.40 24.45
CA ALA A 266 14.44 8.87 25.81
C ALA A 266 13.94 9.91 26.83
N ASP A 267 14.10 11.21 26.52
CA ASP A 267 13.58 12.30 27.33
C ASP A 267 12.09 12.55 26.99
N LYS A 268 11.23 12.23 27.95
CA LYS A 268 9.76 12.43 27.80
C LYS A 268 9.36 13.91 27.71
N ALA A 269 10.22 14.83 28.11
CA ALA A 269 9.97 16.25 27.96
C ALA A 269 10.36 16.79 26.58
N ALA A 270 11.23 16.08 25.87
CA ALA A 270 11.65 16.41 24.51
C ALA A 270 10.73 15.73 23.47
N LEU A 271 9.52 16.28 23.34
CA LEU A 271 8.53 15.75 22.39
C LEU A 271 8.98 15.98 20.93
N PRO A 272 9.00 14.94 20.08
CA PRO A 272 9.25 15.12 18.65
C PRO A 272 8.21 16.05 18.02
N ASP A 273 8.68 17.03 17.23
CA ASP A 273 7.83 18.03 16.63
C ASP A 273 6.99 17.42 15.48
N SER A 274 5.67 17.48 15.62
CA SER A 274 4.72 16.94 14.65
C SER A 274 4.85 17.59 13.28
N LYS A 275 4.92 18.93 13.26
CA LYS A 275 4.95 19.67 12.01
C LYS A 275 6.24 19.42 11.25
N ASP A 276 7.40 19.42 11.93
CA ASP A 276 8.69 19.13 11.30
C ASP A 276 8.72 17.72 10.66
N LEU A 277 8.23 16.71 11.40
CA LEU A 277 8.19 15.35 10.87
C LEU A 277 7.22 15.22 9.68
N GLN A 278 6.03 15.81 9.79
CA GLN A 278 5.03 15.79 8.71
C GLN A 278 5.53 16.50 7.46
N ASP A 279 6.09 17.71 7.58
CA ASP A 279 6.61 18.48 6.44
C ASP A 279 7.72 17.71 5.71
N LYS A 280 8.62 17.08 6.45
CA LYS A 280 9.70 16.25 5.90
C LYS A 280 9.18 14.98 5.21
N ALA A 281 8.23 14.29 5.85
CA ALA A 281 7.62 13.09 5.29
C ALA A 281 6.83 13.42 4.01
N GLN A 282 6.06 14.52 3.99
CA GLN A 282 5.31 14.96 2.82
C GLN A 282 6.24 15.35 1.65
N ALA A 283 7.35 16.04 1.94
CA ALA A 283 8.33 16.39 0.92
C ALA A 283 8.95 15.14 0.26
N LEU A 284 9.22 14.09 1.05
CA LEU A 284 9.70 12.83 0.49
C LEU A 284 8.59 12.10 -0.28
N ALA A 285 7.36 12.06 0.24
CA ALA A 285 6.24 11.43 -0.44
C ALA A 285 5.98 12.07 -1.82
N GLN A 286 6.08 13.41 -1.92
CA GLN A 286 5.97 14.12 -3.18
C GLN A 286 7.11 13.74 -4.14
N GLU A 287 8.36 13.73 -3.67
CA GLU A 287 9.52 13.30 -4.48
C GLU A 287 9.33 11.87 -5.02
N LEU A 288 8.79 10.96 -4.21
CA LEU A 288 8.52 9.58 -4.64
C LEU A 288 7.38 9.52 -5.65
N ALA A 289 6.28 10.24 -5.43
CA ALA A 289 5.14 10.27 -6.35
C ALA A 289 5.54 10.80 -7.73
N ASP A 290 6.37 11.84 -7.79
CA ASP A 290 6.88 12.39 -9.05
C ASP A 290 7.69 11.33 -9.81
N ARG A 291 8.56 10.56 -9.12
CA ARG A 291 9.35 9.47 -9.73
C ARG A 291 8.52 8.26 -10.18
N PHE A 292 7.34 8.04 -9.61
CA PHE A 292 6.41 7.04 -10.10
C PHE A 292 5.63 7.51 -11.34
N ASN A 293 5.58 8.81 -11.60
CA ASN A 293 4.87 9.36 -12.75
C ASN A 293 5.77 9.53 -14.00
N ASP A 294 7.11 9.52 -13.81
CA ASP A 294 8.11 9.58 -14.88
C ASP A 294 8.27 8.20 -15.57
#